data_f60a74eb6416d165f5ab78c38a072cba
#
_entry.id   f60a74eb6416d165f5ab78c38a072cba
#
_cell.length_a   1.000
_cell.length_b   1.000
_cell.length_c   1.000
_cell.angle_alpha   90.00
_cell.angle_beta   90.00
_cell.angle_gamma   90.00
#
_symmetry.space_group_name_H-M   'P 1'
#
loop_
_entity.id
_entity.type
_entity.pdbx_description
1 polymer ?
#
loop_
_entity_poly.entity_id
_entity_poly.type
_entity_poly.pdbx_seq_one_letter_code
_entity_poly.pdbx_strand_id
1 'polypeptide(L)'
;MPSSGIAAEDGHYFEQWISAESYDPLVIDRDLRRIRDAGFNMISAFIYTENTHNHNLVDLLNRCDAYGLRVNLSLRPGTPLDFQWPDIGEIIKANRLAEDPTVFAYDLAWEPAWGYRDQRRRWDGEWAEWIRQRYGSIENAERDWGEQVPREDGKVAGPSDADVTAESSIPHVVAAYRRFQDDFLSRKHMEARRKIRSLDTRHLLSFRMSIAGDPTCGPTIMPYDFMGLARSMHYMSPEGYGRIGDWERVKPGWFTAAYARYAAPGRPVMWAEFGYTIWNKGQAVQPEPGLSFADAFDRRHYLPGTIEFTERYYRAFYDMALASGCAGTVCWWYPGGFRVGENSDFGIINPDGTWRGLTRIIAEYAPRFARAEGPRKPDAWLTVDRDRHPDGIYGMYNTVKDEFWKLVADGKFPGLRDEADGTDSATCPLTAVGNVPCTGSNPPRYLNGEFEYVQVLDSAGKWVDVPYEGGAIAVETGRPVRIRVRAGNNGRVRWLASSPTGAVSVAVVSPAGVVYAPLKADVEPQGTAEVVELQLQPVTTTLDVDITLDAADRCRFGEKRRLRLAPE
;
A
#
# COMPACT_ATOMS: atom_id res chain seq x y z
N MET A 1 -24.19 -19.48 -17.17
CA MET A 1 -23.53 -18.83 -16.03
C MET A 1 -24.48 -17.78 -15.53
N PRO A 2 -24.95 -17.88 -14.33
CA PRO A 2 -25.91 -16.92 -13.80
C PRO A 2 -25.35 -15.52 -13.73
N SER A 3 -24.09 -15.44 -13.73
CA SER A 3 -23.44 -14.24 -13.31
C SER A 3 -23.20 -13.22 -14.40
N SER A 4 -22.88 -13.61 -15.59
CA SER A 4 -22.38 -12.66 -16.56
C SER A 4 -23.45 -11.71 -17.12
N GLY A 5 -24.71 -12.10 -17.13
CA GLY A 5 -25.78 -11.30 -17.69
C GLY A 5 -26.20 -10.13 -16.82
N ILE A 6 -26.55 -10.39 -15.57
CA ILE A 6 -27.06 -9.38 -14.63
C ILE A 6 -25.94 -8.41 -14.24
N ALA A 7 -24.77 -8.94 -13.97
CA ALA A 7 -23.62 -8.14 -13.61
C ALA A 7 -23.20 -7.15 -14.68
N ALA A 8 -23.36 -7.51 -15.94
CA ALA A 8 -23.01 -6.62 -17.03
C ALA A 8 -23.95 -5.41 -17.16
N GLU A 9 -25.17 -5.49 -16.67
CA GLU A 9 -26.14 -4.39 -16.75
C GLU A 9 -25.88 -3.30 -15.71
N ASP A 10 -25.54 -3.70 -14.49
CA ASP A 10 -25.34 -2.76 -13.37
C ASP A 10 -23.86 -2.62 -12.93
N GLY A 11 -22.97 -3.44 -13.47
CA GLY A 11 -21.54 -3.41 -13.14
C GLY A 11 -21.14 -4.14 -11.85
N HIS A 12 -22.06 -4.83 -11.20
CA HIS A 12 -21.83 -5.50 -9.91
C HIS A 12 -21.65 -7.03 -10.03
N TYR A 13 -20.88 -7.49 -10.98
CA TYR A 13 -20.75 -8.89 -11.37
C TYR A 13 -20.09 -9.85 -10.37
N PHE A 14 -19.56 -9.35 -9.28
CA PHE A 14 -18.99 -10.20 -8.22
C PHE A 14 -19.98 -10.52 -7.11
N GLU A 15 -21.06 -9.77 -7.01
CA GLU A 15 -22.11 -9.98 -6.03
C GLU A 15 -22.90 -11.26 -6.30
N GLN A 16 -22.84 -11.70 -7.53
CA GLN A 16 -23.64 -12.82 -8.00
C GLN A 16 -23.28 -14.14 -7.35
N TRP A 17 -22.08 -14.29 -6.83
CA TRP A 17 -21.70 -15.50 -6.13
C TRP A 17 -22.11 -15.52 -4.65
N ILE A 18 -22.44 -14.38 -4.07
CA ILE A 18 -22.75 -14.30 -2.65
C ILE A 18 -23.99 -13.45 -2.34
N SER A 19 -24.59 -12.78 -3.33
CA SER A 19 -25.85 -12.06 -3.12
C SER A 19 -27.03 -13.02 -3.02
N ALA A 20 -28.11 -12.60 -2.33
CA ALA A 20 -29.29 -13.43 -2.13
C ALA A 20 -30.03 -13.76 -3.45
N GLU A 21 -29.99 -12.84 -4.42
CA GLU A 21 -30.76 -12.93 -5.65
C GLU A 21 -30.14 -13.88 -6.68
N SER A 22 -28.84 -14.04 -6.68
CA SER A 22 -28.12 -14.78 -7.74
C SER A 22 -27.26 -15.93 -7.24
N TYR A 23 -27.34 -16.25 -5.95
CA TYR A 23 -26.61 -17.37 -5.38
C TYR A 23 -27.12 -18.72 -5.91
N ASP A 24 -26.29 -19.43 -6.67
CA ASP A 24 -26.58 -20.79 -7.15
C ASP A 24 -25.43 -21.74 -6.73
N PRO A 25 -25.64 -22.55 -5.68
CA PRO A 25 -24.62 -23.43 -5.16
C PRO A 25 -24.17 -24.51 -6.15
N LEU A 26 -25.01 -24.92 -7.10
CA LEU A 26 -24.63 -25.92 -8.11
C LEU A 26 -23.71 -25.31 -9.17
N VAL A 27 -23.96 -24.07 -9.56
CA VAL A 27 -23.10 -23.32 -10.48
C VAL A 27 -21.76 -23.05 -9.83
N ILE A 28 -21.75 -22.57 -8.60
CA ILE A 28 -20.53 -22.29 -7.83
C ILE A 28 -19.71 -23.57 -7.67
N ASP A 29 -20.30 -24.67 -7.28
CA ASP A 29 -19.62 -25.96 -7.11
C ASP A 29 -18.96 -26.43 -8.42
N ARG A 30 -19.70 -26.35 -9.53
CA ARG A 30 -19.17 -26.66 -10.86
C ARG A 30 -17.98 -25.77 -11.23
N ASP A 31 -18.08 -24.49 -10.96
CA ASP A 31 -17.06 -23.51 -11.35
C ASP A 31 -15.81 -23.61 -10.45
N LEU A 32 -15.95 -23.83 -9.16
CA LEU A 32 -14.83 -24.08 -8.25
C LEU A 32 -14.07 -25.37 -8.64
N ARG A 33 -14.79 -26.41 -9.08
CA ARG A 33 -14.16 -27.61 -9.61
C ARG A 33 -13.32 -27.31 -10.85
N ARG A 34 -13.85 -26.53 -11.80
CA ARG A 34 -13.13 -26.11 -13.01
C ARG A 34 -11.90 -25.27 -12.68
N ILE A 35 -12.02 -24.34 -11.72
CA ILE A 35 -10.92 -23.51 -11.23
C ILE A 35 -9.80 -24.39 -10.66
N ARG A 36 -10.16 -25.35 -9.79
CA ARG A 36 -9.17 -26.30 -9.25
C ARG A 36 -8.52 -27.14 -10.37
N ASP A 37 -9.33 -27.66 -11.32
CA ASP A 37 -8.84 -28.51 -12.40
C ASP A 37 -7.92 -27.72 -13.37
N ALA A 38 -8.07 -26.40 -13.45
CA ALA A 38 -7.15 -25.50 -14.15
C ALA A 38 -5.84 -25.26 -13.37
N GLY A 39 -5.71 -25.78 -12.14
CA GLY A 39 -4.50 -25.69 -11.33
C GLY A 39 -4.45 -24.52 -10.36
N PHE A 40 -5.51 -23.76 -10.22
CA PHE A 40 -5.56 -22.71 -9.18
C PHE A 40 -5.63 -23.32 -7.78
N ASN A 41 -5.04 -22.62 -6.82
CA ASN A 41 -5.10 -22.94 -5.40
C ASN A 41 -5.82 -21.86 -4.56
N MET A 42 -6.24 -20.77 -5.21
CA MET A 42 -6.91 -19.66 -4.56
C MET A 42 -7.90 -18.98 -5.52
N ILE A 43 -8.97 -18.44 -4.96
CA ILE A 43 -9.83 -17.45 -5.61
C ILE A 43 -9.73 -16.12 -4.86
N SER A 44 -10.10 -15.04 -5.54
CA SER A 44 -10.33 -13.75 -4.92
C SER A 44 -11.79 -13.36 -5.10
N ALA A 45 -12.45 -13.06 -3.99
CA ALA A 45 -13.85 -12.69 -3.94
C ALA A 45 -14.02 -11.27 -3.40
N PHE A 46 -14.86 -10.49 -4.08
CA PHE A 46 -15.22 -9.15 -3.64
C PHE A 46 -16.38 -9.25 -2.66
N ILE A 47 -16.26 -8.57 -1.53
CA ILE A 47 -17.27 -8.52 -0.47
C ILE A 47 -17.84 -7.11 -0.44
N TYR A 48 -19.05 -6.96 -0.94
CA TYR A 48 -19.84 -5.73 -0.80
C TYR A 48 -20.67 -5.84 0.46
N THR A 49 -20.46 -4.94 1.40
CA THR A 49 -21.09 -5.02 2.73
C THR A 49 -22.60 -4.96 2.66
N GLU A 50 -23.14 -4.15 1.75
CA GLU A 50 -24.58 -3.96 1.54
C GLU A 50 -25.29 -5.15 0.89
N ASN A 51 -24.56 -5.95 0.09
CA ASN A 51 -25.16 -7.02 -0.73
C ASN A 51 -24.69 -8.42 -0.32
N THR A 52 -23.69 -8.51 0.54
CA THR A 52 -23.18 -9.81 0.97
C THR A 52 -24.17 -10.49 1.92
N HIS A 53 -24.63 -11.65 1.50
CA HIS A 53 -25.45 -12.51 2.35
C HIS A 53 -24.56 -13.47 3.14
N ASN A 54 -24.61 -13.39 4.47
CA ASN A 54 -23.71 -14.13 5.35
C ASN A 54 -23.72 -15.64 5.12
N HIS A 55 -24.92 -16.23 4.95
CA HIS A 55 -25.04 -17.67 4.69
C HIS A 55 -24.34 -18.07 3.39
N ASN A 56 -24.50 -17.27 2.33
CA ASN A 56 -23.89 -17.54 1.03
C ASN A 56 -22.36 -17.44 1.10
N LEU A 57 -21.83 -16.47 1.85
CA LEU A 57 -20.39 -16.35 2.07
C LEU A 57 -19.82 -17.58 2.79
N VAL A 58 -20.46 -18.04 3.85
CA VAL A 58 -20.02 -19.22 4.60
C VAL A 58 -20.10 -20.48 3.72
N ASP A 59 -21.17 -20.64 2.91
CA ASP A 59 -21.31 -21.79 1.99
C ASP A 59 -20.21 -21.74 0.90
N LEU A 60 -19.90 -20.56 0.35
CA LEU A 60 -18.80 -20.38 -0.59
C LEU A 60 -17.47 -20.84 0.02
N LEU A 61 -17.15 -20.40 1.26
CA LEU A 61 -15.93 -20.79 1.96
C LEU A 61 -15.86 -22.30 2.17
N ASN A 62 -16.94 -22.93 2.62
CA ASN A 62 -17.01 -24.38 2.79
C ASN A 62 -16.79 -25.15 1.47
N ARG A 63 -17.34 -24.64 0.35
CA ARG A 63 -17.10 -25.24 -0.97
C ARG A 63 -15.65 -25.07 -1.42
N CYS A 64 -15.08 -23.90 -1.19
CA CYS A 64 -13.66 -23.65 -1.48
C CYS A 64 -12.75 -24.61 -0.71
N ASP A 65 -13.02 -24.82 0.58
CA ASP A 65 -12.26 -25.77 1.40
C ASP A 65 -12.38 -27.20 0.86
N ALA A 66 -13.59 -27.64 0.48
CA ALA A 66 -13.83 -28.96 -0.11
C ALA A 66 -13.03 -29.21 -1.41
N TYR A 67 -12.69 -28.13 -2.15
CA TYR A 67 -11.84 -28.20 -3.34
C TYR A 67 -10.37 -27.87 -3.07
N GLY A 68 -9.98 -27.63 -1.82
CA GLY A 68 -8.61 -27.24 -1.44
C GLY A 68 -8.21 -25.84 -1.92
N LEU A 69 -9.18 -24.97 -2.15
CA LEU A 69 -8.99 -23.59 -2.57
C LEU A 69 -8.96 -22.66 -1.35
N ARG A 70 -8.04 -21.70 -1.33
CA ARG A 70 -8.05 -20.58 -0.39
C ARG A 70 -8.82 -19.40 -0.98
N VAL A 71 -9.28 -18.49 -0.13
CA VAL A 71 -10.04 -17.32 -0.55
C VAL A 71 -9.39 -16.04 -0.06
N ASN A 72 -9.05 -15.15 -1.00
CA ASN A 72 -8.71 -13.78 -0.70
C ASN A 72 -9.99 -12.93 -0.71
N LEU A 73 -10.33 -12.31 0.41
CA LEU A 73 -11.54 -11.51 0.58
C LEU A 73 -11.21 -10.03 0.40
N SER A 74 -11.68 -9.45 -0.70
CA SER A 74 -11.55 -8.01 -0.92
C SER A 74 -12.70 -7.28 -0.23
N LEU A 75 -12.39 -6.62 0.88
CA LEU A 75 -13.37 -5.96 1.74
C LEU A 75 -13.79 -4.61 1.14
N ARG A 76 -14.95 -4.56 0.52
CA ARG A 76 -15.53 -3.36 -0.08
C ARG A 76 -16.77 -2.92 0.71
N PRO A 77 -17.18 -1.64 0.67
CA PRO A 77 -16.58 -0.55 -0.09
C PRO A 77 -15.44 0.13 0.65
N GLY A 78 -14.57 0.75 -0.10
CA GLY A 78 -13.66 1.76 0.40
C GLY A 78 -12.23 1.33 0.59
N THR A 79 -11.52 2.25 1.15
CA THR A 79 -10.13 2.14 1.59
C THR A 79 -10.06 2.51 3.06
N PRO A 80 -8.97 2.25 3.77
CA PRO A 80 -8.78 2.75 5.13
C PRO A 80 -8.90 4.26 5.29
N LEU A 81 -8.87 5.04 4.20
CA LEU A 81 -9.15 6.48 4.22
C LEU A 81 -10.63 6.78 4.44
N ASP A 82 -11.51 5.91 3.94
CA ASP A 82 -12.97 6.06 3.97
C ASP A 82 -13.65 4.86 4.65
N PHE A 83 -12.97 4.21 5.57
CA PHE A 83 -13.27 2.88 6.09
C PHE A 83 -14.58 2.85 6.90
N GLN A 84 -15.54 2.08 6.43
CA GLN A 84 -16.79 1.78 7.13
C GLN A 84 -16.58 0.61 8.11
N TRP A 85 -15.89 0.91 9.22
CA TRP A 85 -15.48 -0.12 10.18
C TRP A 85 -16.62 -0.95 10.77
N PRO A 86 -17.78 -0.39 11.13
CA PRO A 86 -18.88 -1.21 11.67
C PRO A 86 -19.25 -2.36 10.75
N ASP A 87 -19.38 -2.10 9.44
CA ASP A 87 -19.79 -3.08 8.45
C ASP A 87 -18.74 -4.18 8.26
N ILE A 88 -17.47 -3.77 8.15
CA ILE A 88 -16.36 -4.71 8.01
C ILE A 88 -16.19 -5.56 9.27
N GLY A 89 -16.27 -4.94 10.43
CA GLY A 89 -16.20 -5.65 11.71
C GLY A 89 -17.32 -6.66 11.88
N GLU A 90 -18.52 -6.32 11.44
CA GLU A 90 -19.68 -7.21 11.47
C GLU A 90 -19.52 -8.41 10.52
N ILE A 91 -19.05 -8.20 9.29
CA ILE A 91 -18.78 -9.29 8.34
C ILE A 91 -17.77 -10.29 8.94
N ILE A 92 -16.68 -9.81 9.52
CA ILE A 92 -15.66 -10.68 10.13
C ILE A 92 -16.28 -11.50 11.28
N LYS A 93 -17.06 -10.87 12.15
CA LYS A 93 -17.66 -11.51 13.32
C LYS A 93 -18.80 -12.46 12.96
N ALA A 94 -19.78 -11.97 12.18
CA ALA A 94 -20.98 -12.71 11.84
C ALA A 94 -20.66 -14.00 11.06
N ASN A 95 -19.64 -13.97 10.22
CA ASN A 95 -19.20 -15.12 9.44
C ASN A 95 -18.05 -15.90 10.09
N ARG A 96 -17.61 -15.53 11.29
CA ARG A 96 -16.52 -16.19 12.03
C ARG A 96 -15.23 -16.33 11.19
N LEU A 97 -14.95 -15.34 10.34
CA LEU A 97 -13.85 -15.42 9.37
C LEU A 97 -12.49 -15.62 10.03
N ALA A 98 -12.30 -15.09 11.24
CA ALA A 98 -11.06 -15.25 12.00
C ALA A 98 -10.72 -16.71 12.34
N GLU A 99 -11.70 -17.60 12.33
CA GLU A 99 -11.54 -19.02 12.65
C GLU A 99 -11.47 -19.89 11.38
N ASP A 100 -11.86 -19.35 10.23
CA ASP A 100 -11.99 -20.11 8.98
C ASP A 100 -10.63 -20.26 8.28
N PRO A 101 -10.06 -21.48 8.20
CA PRO A 101 -8.76 -21.68 7.57
C PRO A 101 -8.77 -21.50 6.05
N THR A 102 -9.94 -21.40 5.43
CA THR A 102 -10.10 -21.19 3.98
C THR A 102 -9.74 -19.76 3.59
N VAL A 103 -9.94 -18.80 4.51
CA VAL A 103 -9.55 -17.42 4.29
C VAL A 103 -8.02 -17.32 4.22
N PHE A 104 -7.50 -16.75 3.15
CA PHE A 104 -6.07 -16.48 2.96
C PHE A 104 -5.70 -15.09 3.45
N ALA A 105 -6.42 -14.08 2.98
CA ALA A 105 -6.12 -12.68 3.28
C ALA A 105 -7.37 -11.81 3.16
N TYR A 106 -7.28 -10.62 3.74
CA TYR A 106 -8.20 -9.50 3.50
C TYR A 106 -7.48 -8.43 2.68
N ASP A 107 -8.05 -8.05 1.53
CA ASP A 107 -7.65 -6.84 0.81
C ASP A 107 -8.38 -5.65 1.42
N LEU A 108 -7.62 -4.69 1.91
CA LEU A 108 -8.16 -3.51 2.60
C LEU A 108 -8.49 -2.36 1.65
N ALA A 109 -8.02 -2.42 0.42
CA ALA A 109 -8.28 -1.41 -0.60
C ALA A 109 -8.27 -2.05 -1.99
N TRP A 110 -9.19 -1.63 -2.84
CA TRP A 110 -9.24 -2.02 -4.23
C TRP A 110 -8.96 -0.81 -5.11
N GLU A 111 -7.93 -0.91 -5.94
CA GLU A 111 -7.47 0.11 -6.88
C GLU A 111 -7.42 1.53 -6.28
N PRO A 112 -6.85 1.71 -5.07
CA PRO A 112 -6.87 3.00 -4.44
C PRO A 112 -5.99 3.98 -5.22
N ALA A 113 -6.52 5.15 -5.51
CA ALA A 113 -5.78 6.26 -6.08
C ALA A 113 -5.77 7.44 -5.12
N TRP A 114 -4.63 8.13 -5.03
CA TRP A 114 -4.56 9.43 -4.36
C TRP A 114 -5.31 10.46 -5.19
N GLY A 115 -5.35 10.26 -6.49
CA GLY A 115 -6.25 10.89 -7.43
C GLY A 115 -5.70 12.15 -8.09
N TYR A 116 -6.58 12.86 -8.79
CA TYR A 116 -6.33 14.18 -9.35
C TYR A 116 -6.39 15.27 -8.27
N ARG A 117 -5.95 16.47 -8.59
CA ARG A 117 -5.91 17.58 -7.64
C ARG A 117 -7.26 17.86 -6.96
N ASP A 118 -8.35 17.80 -7.67
CA ASP A 118 -9.70 17.99 -7.13
C ASP A 118 -10.07 16.96 -6.06
N GLN A 119 -9.63 15.71 -6.23
CA GLN A 119 -9.81 14.64 -5.26
C GLN A 119 -8.85 14.79 -4.06
N ARG A 120 -7.61 15.24 -4.32
CA ARG A 120 -6.57 15.43 -3.30
C ARG A 120 -6.84 16.62 -2.39
N ARG A 121 -7.66 17.61 -2.82
CA ARG A 121 -8.03 18.78 -2.00
C ARG A 121 -8.55 18.44 -0.62
N ARG A 122 -9.23 17.33 -0.49
CA ARG A 122 -9.75 16.85 0.80
C ARG A 122 -8.68 16.65 1.86
N TRP A 123 -7.42 16.53 1.47
CA TRP A 123 -6.28 16.28 2.36
C TRP A 123 -5.36 17.50 2.56
N ASP A 124 -5.77 18.68 2.07
CA ASP A 124 -4.95 19.90 2.20
C ASP A 124 -4.77 20.33 3.67
N GLY A 125 -5.78 20.08 4.49
CA GLY A 125 -5.69 20.32 5.94
C GLY A 125 -4.64 19.46 6.62
N GLU A 126 -4.65 18.16 6.33
CA GLU A 126 -3.67 17.19 6.83
C GLU A 126 -2.27 17.47 6.30
N TRP A 127 -2.15 17.87 5.04
CA TRP A 127 -0.88 18.31 4.44
C TRP A 127 -0.32 19.52 5.18
N ALA A 128 -1.12 20.55 5.38
CA ALA A 128 -0.69 21.74 6.13
C ALA A 128 -0.27 21.41 7.57
N GLU A 129 -0.99 20.51 8.23
CA GLU A 129 -0.63 20.09 9.59
C GLU A 129 0.63 19.24 9.61
N TRP A 130 0.81 18.32 8.64
CA TRP A 130 2.04 17.55 8.50
C TRP A 130 3.28 18.46 8.35
N ILE A 131 3.18 19.52 7.52
CA ILE A 131 4.26 20.52 7.40
C ILE A 131 4.55 21.17 8.75
N ARG A 132 3.52 21.64 9.47
CA ARG A 132 3.71 22.29 10.78
C ARG A 132 4.36 21.36 11.80
N GLN A 133 3.95 20.09 11.81
CA GLN A 133 4.55 19.11 12.72
C GLN A 133 6.02 18.85 12.41
N ARG A 134 6.37 18.75 11.13
CA ARG A 134 7.72 18.40 10.70
C ARG A 134 8.69 19.59 10.69
N TYR A 135 8.21 20.78 10.32
CA TYR A 135 9.04 21.96 10.08
C TYR A 135 8.78 23.10 11.08
N GLY A 136 7.80 22.95 11.94
CA GLY A 136 7.38 23.99 12.90
C GLY A 136 6.46 25.06 12.28
N SER A 137 6.71 25.45 11.02
CA SER A 137 5.84 26.37 10.27
C SER A 137 5.93 26.12 8.76
N ILE A 138 5.00 26.68 8.00
CA ILE A 138 5.01 26.62 6.53
C ILE A 138 6.23 27.34 5.98
N GLU A 139 6.56 28.52 6.53
CA GLU A 139 7.66 29.37 6.10
C GLU A 139 9.03 28.68 6.33
N ASN A 140 9.15 27.87 7.39
CA ASN A 140 10.36 27.07 7.62
C ASN A 140 10.53 25.99 6.54
N ALA A 141 9.43 25.33 6.17
CA ALA A 141 9.42 24.33 5.12
C ALA A 141 9.78 24.95 3.76
N GLU A 142 9.13 26.07 3.40
CA GLU A 142 9.41 26.80 2.17
C GLU A 142 10.87 27.26 2.09
N ARG A 143 11.46 27.63 3.23
CA ARG A 143 12.88 28.00 3.29
C ARG A 143 13.80 26.81 3.10
N ASP A 144 13.46 25.66 3.68
CA ASP A 144 14.22 24.41 3.53
C ASP A 144 14.16 23.92 2.08
N TRP A 145 12.98 23.93 1.49
CA TRP A 145 12.79 23.48 0.11
C TRP A 145 13.32 24.44 -0.93
N GLY A 146 13.40 25.74 -0.60
CA GLY A 146 13.70 26.81 -1.56
C GLY A 146 12.56 27.07 -2.54
N GLU A 147 11.37 26.60 -2.23
CA GLU A 147 10.18 26.60 -3.08
C GLU A 147 8.95 27.01 -2.25
N GLN A 148 7.96 27.61 -2.92
CA GLN A 148 6.72 28.01 -2.28
C GLN A 148 5.69 26.88 -2.31
N VAL A 149 5.07 26.63 -1.18
CA VAL A 149 3.91 25.71 -1.10
C VAL A 149 2.75 26.31 -1.87
N PRO A 150 2.08 25.56 -2.75
CA PRO A 150 0.87 26.03 -3.43
C PRO A 150 -0.20 26.52 -2.44
N ARG A 151 -0.96 27.52 -2.86
CA ARG A 151 -2.07 28.05 -2.09
C ARG A 151 -3.31 28.20 -2.96
N GLU A 152 -4.46 27.84 -2.41
CA GLU A 152 -5.77 28.06 -2.99
C GLU A 152 -6.60 28.87 -1.98
N ASP A 153 -7.17 29.98 -2.40
CA ASP A 153 -7.92 30.91 -1.54
C ASP A 153 -7.15 31.31 -0.25
N GLY A 154 -5.83 31.50 -0.38
CA GLY A 154 -4.94 31.88 0.71
C GLY A 154 -4.59 30.74 1.68
N LYS A 155 -5.13 29.53 1.50
CA LYS A 155 -4.84 28.36 2.31
C LYS A 155 -3.78 27.47 1.63
N VAL A 156 -3.01 26.76 2.43
CA VAL A 156 -2.07 25.74 1.94
C VAL A 156 -2.82 24.72 1.10
N ALA A 157 -2.27 24.41 -0.05
CA ALA A 157 -2.78 23.44 -1.01
C ALA A 157 -1.71 22.40 -1.36
N GLY A 158 -2.13 21.21 -1.72
CA GLY A 158 -1.22 20.21 -2.30
C GLY A 158 -0.81 20.58 -3.73
N PRO A 159 0.25 19.94 -4.29
CA PRO A 159 0.69 20.15 -5.67
C PRO A 159 -0.43 19.95 -6.70
N SER A 160 -0.40 20.69 -7.80
CA SER A 160 -1.31 20.50 -8.93
C SER A 160 -1.01 19.21 -9.70
N ASP A 161 -1.84 18.85 -10.67
CA ASP A 161 -1.58 17.68 -11.51
C ASP A 161 -0.38 17.90 -12.45
N ALA A 162 -0.10 19.15 -12.82
CA ALA A 162 1.10 19.50 -13.57
C ALA A 162 2.38 19.41 -12.73
N ASP A 163 2.30 19.68 -11.44
CA ASP A 163 3.46 19.64 -10.53
C ASP A 163 3.93 18.20 -10.25
N VAL A 164 3.05 17.21 -10.37
CA VAL A 164 3.43 15.80 -10.12
C VAL A 164 3.99 15.08 -11.36
N THR A 165 4.47 15.85 -12.33
CA THR A 165 5.14 15.39 -13.55
C THR A 165 6.65 15.66 -13.50
N ALA A 166 7.39 15.13 -14.49
CA ALA A 166 8.83 15.36 -14.61
C ALA A 166 9.21 16.84 -14.78
N GLU A 167 8.29 17.65 -15.33
CA GLU A 167 8.47 19.09 -15.58
C GLU A 167 8.08 19.96 -14.38
N SER A 168 7.94 19.39 -13.20
CA SER A 168 7.58 20.10 -11.97
C SER A 168 8.48 21.32 -11.73
N SER A 169 7.87 22.47 -11.47
CA SER A 169 8.60 23.67 -11.03
C SER A 169 8.86 23.70 -9.53
N ILE A 170 8.29 22.76 -8.76
CA ILE A 170 8.38 22.64 -7.30
C ILE A 170 8.71 21.20 -6.86
N PRO A 171 9.81 20.61 -7.39
CA PRO A 171 10.13 19.20 -7.14
C PRO A 171 10.34 18.86 -5.67
N HIS A 172 10.89 19.77 -4.85
CA HIS A 172 11.09 19.53 -3.42
C HIS A 172 9.77 19.54 -2.65
N VAL A 173 8.83 20.42 -3.00
CA VAL A 173 7.46 20.39 -2.44
C VAL A 173 6.78 19.08 -2.80
N VAL A 174 6.92 18.62 -4.05
CA VAL A 174 6.35 17.32 -4.49
C VAL A 174 6.98 16.15 -3.75
N ALA A 175 8.29 16.15 -3.56
CA ALA A 175 8.99 15.15 -2.76
C ALA A 175 8.47 15.11 -1.32
N ALA A 176 8.32 16.26 -0.68
CA ALA A 176 7.74 16.37 0.65
C ALA A 176 6.26 15.92 0.69
N TYR A 177 5.49 16.25 -0.35
CA TYR A 177 4.09 15.82 -0.46
C TYR A 177 3.96 14.29 -0.62
N ARG A 178 4.88 13.64 -1.35
CA ARG A 178 4.94 12.17 -1.42
C ARG A 178 5.29 11.55 -0.07
N ARG A 179 6.18 12.16 0.71
CA ARG A 179 6.46 11.72 2.09
C ARG A 179 5.27 11.91 3.02
N PHE A 180 4.53 13.02 2.87
CA PHE A 180 3.26 13.20 3.55
C PHE A 180 2.28 12.08 3.20
N GLN A 181 2.14 11.75 1.91
CA GLN A 181 1.30 10.65 1.45
C GLN A 181 1.70 9.33 2.12
N ASP A 182 2.99 9.00 2.13
CA ASP A 182 3.49 7.77 2.77
C ASP A 182 3.12 7.72 4.26
N ASP A 183 3.38 8.78 5.00
CA ASP A 183 3.07 8.85 6.43
C ASP A 183 1.56 8.77 6.70
N PHE A 184 0.77 9.47 5.89
CA PHE A 184 -0.68 9.49 6.03
C PHE A 184 -1.30 8.12 5.74
N LEU A 185 -0.87 7.47 4.65
CA LEU A 185 -1.31 6.12 4.29
C LEU A 185 -0.88 5.10 5.35
N SER A 186 0.38 5.16 5.81
CA SER A 186 0.88 4.27 6.86
C SER A 186 0.00 4.37 8.11
N ARG A 187 -0.26 5.56 8.59
CA ARG A 187 -1.10 5.80 9.77
C ARG A 187 -2.51 5.22 9.61
N LYS A 188 -3.19 5.52 8.50
CA LYS A 188 -4.56 5.04 8.25
C LYS A 188 -4.64 3.52 8.10
N HIS A 189 -3.70 2.93 7.37
CA HIS A 189 -3.66 1.49 7.18
C HIS A 189 -3.23 0.73 8.45
N MET A 190 -2.33 1.29 9.25
CA MET A 190 -1.99 0.73 10.57
C MET A 190 -3.16 0.81 11.55
N GLU A 191 -3.97 1.87 11.49
CA GLU A 191 -5.21 1.94 12.27
C GLU A 191 -6.19 0.83 11.85
N ALA A 192 -6.42 0.65 10.55
CA ALA A 192 -7.25 -0.43 10.04
C ALA A 192 -6.70 -1.81 10.43
N ARG A 193 -5.38 -2.01 10.32
CA ARG A 193 -4.71 -3.24 10.76
C ARG A 193 -4.96 -3.52 12.23
N ARG A 194 -4.85 -2.53 13.12
CA ARG A 194 -5.13 -2.71 14.56
C ARG A 194 -6.58 -3.14 14.80
N LYS A 195 -7.53 -2.49 14.13
CA LYS A 195 -8.96 -2.84 14.23
C LYS A 195 -9.22 -4.28 13.78
N ILE A 196 -8.67 -4.69 12.63
CA ILE A 196 -8.81 -6.07 12.17
C ILE A 196 -8.11 -7.05 13.12
N ARG A 197 -6.90 -6.74 13.59
CA ARG A 197 -6.15 -7.59 14.52
C ARG A 197 -6.83 -7.77 15.89
N SER A 198 -7.71 -6.86 16.28
CA SER A 198 -8.55 -7.07 17.47
C SER A 198 -9.62 -8.15 17.29
N LEU A 199 -9.93 -8.53 16.05
CA LEU A 199 -10.90 -9.57 15.69
C LEU A 199 -10.24 -10.82 15.11
N ASP A 200 -9.20 -10.62 14.33
CA ASP A 200 -8.52 -11.67 13.56
C ASP A 200 -7.00 -11.48 13.62
N THR A 201 -6.33 -12.40 14.31
CA THR A 201 -4.86 -12.37 14.46
C THR A 201 -4.14 -13.27 13.45
N ARG A 202 -4.86 -14.02 12.61
CA ARG A 202 -4.31 -15.10 11.77
C ARG A 202 -4.12 -14.68 10.33
N HIS A 203 -5.18 -14.17 9.67
CA HIS A 203 -5.19 -14.01 8.23
C HIS A 203 -4.31 -12.83 7.79
N LEU A 204 -3.81 -12.92 6.57
CA LEU A 204 -2.94 -11.90 6.01
C LEU A 204 -3.74 -10.64 5.66
N LEU A 205 -3.04 -9.53 5.51
CA LEU A 205 -3.61 -8.27 5.03
C LEU A 205 -2.88 -7.85 3.78
N SER A 206 -3.62 -7.39 2.80
CA SER A 206 -3.11 -6.87 1.54
C SER A 206 -3.97 -5.72 1.01
N PHE A 207 -3.70 -5.31 -0.18
CA PHE A 207 -4.45 -4.32 -0.97
C PHE A 207 -4.27 -4.65 -2.44
N ARG A 208 -5.03 -3.99 -3.32
CA ARG A 208 -4.85 -4.07 -4.77
C ARG A 208 -4.46 -2.71 -5.29
N MET A 209 -3.33 -2.62 -5.96
CA MET A 209 -2.81 -1.36 -6.46
C MET A 209 -2.81 -1.36 -7.98
N SER A 210 -3.64 -0.52 -8.58
CA SER A 210 -3.84 -0.47 -10.03
C SER A 210 -2.65 0.13 -10.78
N ILE A 211 -2.50 1.43 -10.74
CA ILE A 211 -1.61 2.17 -11.65
C ILE A 211 -0.14 1.90 -11.40
N ALA A 212 0.27 1.72 -10.16
CA ALA A 212 1.66 1.46 -9.80
C ALA A 212 2.17 0.09 -10.26
N GLY A 213 1.31 -0.74 -10.81
CA GLY A 213 1.71 -2.00 -11.44
C GLY A 213 2.47 -1.83 -12.74
N ASP A 214 2.29 -0.73 -13.47
CA ASP A 214 2.97 -0.45 -14.73
C ASP A 214 3.84 0.82 -14.64
N PRO A 215 5.16 0.67 -14.49
CA PRO A 215 6.05 1.81 -14.38
C PRO A 215 6.29 2.52 -15.73
N THR A 216 5.68 2.08 -16.81
CA THR A 216 5.71 2.75 -18.11
C THR A 216 4.54 3.70 -18.33
N CYS A 217 3.53 3.66 -17.46
CA CYS A 217 2.43 4.62 -17.48
C CYS A 217 2.87 5.92 -16.80
N GLY A 218 2.78 7.03 -17.52
CA GLY A 218 3.01 8.37 -16.96
C GLY A 218 2.01 8.68 -15.83
N PRO A 219 2.33 9.64 -14.96
CA PRO A 219 1.50 9.97 -13.79
C PRO A 219 0.28 10.79 -14.21
N THR A 220 -0.71 10.15 -14.78
CA THR A 220 -2.02 10.80 -15.09
C THR A 220 -2.88 10.94 -13.85
N ILE A 221 -2.79 9.97 -12.93
CA ILE A 221 -3.43 9.99 -11.61
C ILE A 221 -2.34 9.64 -10.60
N MET A 222 -2.24 10.40 -9.52
CA MET A 222 -1.31 10.08 -8.46
C MET A 222 -1.76 8.78 -7.74
N PRO A 223 -0.98 7.68 -7.78
CA PRO A 223 -1.35 6.44 -7.12
C PRO A 223 -1.02 6.49 -5.63
N TYR A 224 -1.48 5.49 -4.86
CA TYR A 224 -0.82 5.14 -3.61
C TYR A 224 0.59 4.66 -3.92
N ASP A 225 1.54 4.95 -3.02
CA ASP A 225 2.88 4.38 -3.10
C ASP A 225 2.99 3.15 -2.18
N PHE A 226 3.75 2.14 -2.61
CA PHE A 226 4.05 0.96 -1.80
C PHE A 226 4.71 1.33 -0.46
N MET A 227 5.47 2.44 -0.41
CA MET A 227 6.12 2.93 0.80
C MET A 227 5.12 3.17 1.93
N GLY A 228 3.99 3.83 1.64
CA GLY A 228 2.94 4.10 2.62
C GLY A 228 2.22 2.84 3.13
N LEU A 229 2.36 1.71 2.45
CA LEU A 229 1.67 0.46 2.78
C LEU A 229 2.59 -0.61 3.39
N ALA A 230 3.90 -0.40 3.31
CA ALA A 230 4.92 -1.39 3.64
C ALA A 230 4.77 -1.99 5.05
N ARG A 231 4.47 -1.17 6.08
CA ARG A 231 4.32 -1.63 7.46
C ARG A 231 3.01 -2.36 7.74
N SER A 232 1.94 -1.94 7.08
CA SER A 232 0.59 -2.44 7.37
C SER A 232 0.28 -3.76 6.67
N MET A 233 0.89 -4.04 5.52
CA MET A 233 0.61 -5.19 4.67
C MET A 233 1.59 -6.35 4.91
N HIS A 234 1.12 -7.58 4.63
CA HIS A 234 1.94 -8.79 4.75
C HIS A 234 2.63 -9.15 3.43
N TYR A 235 2.08 -8.70 2.32
CA TYR A 235 2.66 -8.82 0.98
C TYR A 235 2.24 -7.61 0.13
N MET A 236 3.01 -7.33 -0.91
CA MET A 236 2.74 -6.25 -1.85
C MET A 236 1.98 -6.77 -3.05
N SER A 237 0.94 -6.08 -3.47
CA SER A 237 -0.04 -6.58 -4.44
C SER A 237 -0.26 -5.61 -5.59
N PRO A 238 0.69 -5.52 -6.55
CA PRO A 238 0.49 -4.75 -7.78
C PRO A 238 -0.55 -5.40 -8.69
N GLU A 239 -1.06 -4.61 -9.64
CA GLU A 239 -1.88 -5.05 -10.76
C GLU A 239 -1.17 -4.84 -12.08
N GLY A 240 -1.39 -5.74 -13.02
CA GLY A 240 -0.68 -5.81 -14.28
C GLY A 240 -1.59 -5.68 -15.49
N TYR A 241 -2.21 -4.51 -15.68
CA TYR A 241 -3.07 -4.22 -16.82
C TYR A 241 -2.39 -3.39 -17.91
N GLY A 242 -1.10 -3.42 -17.99
CA GLY A 242 -0.35 -2.62 -18.96
C GLY A 242 -0.67 -2.97 -20.42
N ARG A 243 -0.11 -2.20 -21.34
CA ARG A 243 -0.23 -2.33 -22.79
C ARG A 243 0.56 -3.51 -23.33
N ILE A 244 0.34 -4.62 -22.72
CA ILE A 244 1.25 -5.73 -22.71
C ILE A 244 0.69 -6.78 -23.66
N GLY A 245 1.51 -7.29 -24.52
CA GLY A 245 1.12 -8.34 -25.46
C GLY A 245 2.25 -9.30 -25.79
N ASP A 246 3.44 -8.95 -25.37
CA ASP A 246 4.65 -9.73 -25.54
C ASP A 246 5.62 -9.51 -24.39
N TRP A 247 6.71 -10.28 -24.37
CA TRP A 247 7.69 -10.21 -23.28
C TRP A 247 8.28 -8.81 -23.09
N GLU A 248 8.58 -8.09 -24.17
CA GLU A 248 9.20 -6.77 -24.07
C GLU A 248 8.28 -5.74 -23.38
N ARG A 249 6.98 -5.88 -23.56
CA ARG A 249 5.98 -5.01 -22.92
C ARG A 249 5.59 -5.44 -21.54
N VAL A 250 5.67 -6.73 -21.23
CA VAL A 250 5.40 -7.28 -19.90
C VAL A 250 6.57 -7.06 -18.96
N LYS A 251 7.79 -7.11 -19.45
CA LYS A 251 8.98 -7.10 -18.61
C LYS A 251 9.08 -5.91 -17.63
N PRO A 252 8.56 -4.69 -17.89
CA PRO A 252 8.55 -3.62 -16.89
C PRO A 252 7.92 -4.01 -15.54
N GLY A 253 7.03 -5.00 -15.51
CA GLY A 253 6.53 -5.58 -14.26
C GLY A 253 7.61 -6.17 -13.35
N TRP A 254 8.75 -6.58 -13.89
CA TRP A 254 9.89 -6.98 -13.06
C TRP A 254 10.44 -5.81 -12.25
N PHE A 255 10.52 -4.62 -12.86
CA PHE A 255 10.91 -3.42 -12.12
C PHE A 255 9.88 -3.07 -11.04
N THR A 256 8.58 -3.21 -11.31
CA THR A 256 7.53 -3.06 -10.28
C THR A 256 7.76 -4.01 -9.11
N ALA A 257 8.07 -5.26 -9.37
CA ALA A 257 8.37 -6.23 -8.31
C ALA A 257 9.65 -5.86 -7.52
N ALA A 258 10.67 -5.33 -8.17
CA ALA A 258 11.88 -4.82 -7.53
C ALA A 258 11.57 -3.58 -6.68
N TYR A 259 10.74 -2.66 -7.18
CA TYR A 259 10.30 -1.47 -6.44
C TYR A 259 9.44 -1.83 -5.22
N ALA A 260 8.53 -2.78 -5.36
CA ALA A 260 7.73 -3.26 -4.23
C ALA A 260 8.61 -3.86 -3.10
N ARG A 261 9.67 -4.60 -3.45
CA ARG A 261 10.65 -5.11 -2.47
C ARG A 261 11.53 -4.01 -1.88
N TYR A 262 11.87 -3.00 -2.67
CA TYR A 262 12.58 -1.81 -2.17
C TYR A 262 11.72 -1.06 -1.15
N ALA A 263 10.44 -0.86 -1.43
CA ALA A 263 9.52 -0.22 -0.51
C ALA A 263 9.28 -1.04 0.76
N ALA A 264 9.14 -2.35 0.62
CA ALA A 264 8.80 -3.29 1.70
C ALA A 264 9.79 -4.48 1.75
N PRO A 265 11.01 -4.26 2.27
CA PRO A 265 12.01 -5.31 2.36
C PRO A 265 11.49 -6.56 3.08
N GLY A 266 11.75 -7.74 2.50
CA GLY A 266 11.33 -9.02 3.05
C GLY A 266 9.85 -9.37 2.87
N ARG A 267 9.03 -8.51 2.27
CA ARG A 267 7.64 -8.82 1.93
C ARG A 267 7.56 -9.52 0.57
N PRO A 268 6.75 -10.60 0.46
CA PRO A 268 6.44 -11.20 -0.83
C PRO A 268 5.74 -10.22 -1.77
N VAL A 269 5.88 -10.42 -3.07
CA VAL A 269 5.10 -9.72 -4.10
C VAL A 269 4.18 -10.73 -4.76
N MET A 270 2.89 -10.44 -4.76
CA MET A 270 1.87 -11.26 -5.42
C MET A 270 0.99 -10.33 -6.27
N TRP A 271 0.93 -10.58 -7.56
CA TRP A 271 0.09 -9.78 -8.45
C TRP A 271 -1.37 -10.01 -8.14
N ALA A 272 -2.04 -8.97 -7.66
CA ALA A 272 -3.44 -9.04 -7.21
C ALA A 272 -4.42 -9.18 -8.36
N GLU A 273 -4.08 -8.59 -9.50
CA GLU A 273 -4.81 -8.73 -10.75
C GLU A 273 -3.86 -8.61 -11.94
N PHE A 274 -4.17 -9.34 -12.99
CA PHE A 274 -3.64 -9.12 -14.32
C PHE A 274 -4.58 -9.73 -15.36
N GLY A 275 -4.61 -9.20 -16.54
CA GLY A 275 -5.46 -9.72 -17.61
C GLY A 275 -5.40 -8.88 -18.87
N TYR A 276 -5.97 -9.42 -19.93
CA TYR A 276 -6.19 -8.72 -21.18
C TYR A 276 -7.49 -9.18 -21.82
N THR A 277 -8.25 -8.26 -22.40
CA THR A 277 -9.54 -8.59 -23.00
C THR A 277 -9.36 -9.30 -24.34
N ILE A 278 -10.18 -10.32 -24.58
CA ILE A 278 -10.28 -11.00 -25.87
C ILE A 278 -11.44 -10.46 -26.74
N TRP A 279 -12.09 -9.38 -26.32
CA TRP A 279 -13.17 -8.83 -27.10
C TRP A 279 -12.68 -8.40 -28.46
N ASN A 280 -13.34 -8.93 -29.48
CA ASN A 280 -13.00 -8.72 -30.89
C ASN A 280 -14.20 -8.13 -31.64
N LYS A 281 -14.11 -6.87 -32.01
CA LYS A 281 -14.98 -6.24 -33.01
C LYS A 281 -14.25 -6.07 -34.35
N GLY A 282 -13.43 -7.05 -34.72
CA GLY A 282 -12.89 -7.16 -36.06
C GLY A 282 -11.58 -6.42 -36.36
N GLN A 283 -10.97 -5.74 -35.43
CA GLN A 283 -9.64 -5.13 -35.64
C GLN A 283 -8.84 -5.09 -34.33
N ALA A 284 -7.89 -6.00 -34.19
CA ALA A 284 -6.84 -5.87 -33.19
C ALA A 284 -5.83 -4.82 -33.68
N VAL A 285 -5.87 -3.62 -33.13
CA VAL A 285 -4.79 -2.66 -33.32
C VAL A 285 -3.87 -2.79 -32.11
N GLN A 286 -2.59 -2.97 -32.32
CA GLN A 286 -1.60 -2.95 -31.26
C GLN A 286 -1.57 -1.55 -30.65
N PRO A 287 -1.60 -1.39 -29.31
CA PRO A 287 -1.40 -0.08 -28.71
C PRO A 287 -0.05 0.47 -29.17
N GLU A 288 -0.03 1.72 -29.60
CA GLU A 288 1.22 2.35 -30.00
C GLU A 288 2.17 2.45 -28.80
N PRO A 289 3.48 2.21 -28.98
CA PRO A 289 4.45 2.41 -27.92
C PRO A 289 4.41 3.87 -27.44
N GLY A 290 4.33 4.07 -26.12
CA GLY A 290 4.36 5.40 -25.52
C GLY A 290 3.01 6.04 -25.19
N LEU A 291 1.88 5.39 -25.47
CA LEU A 291 0.58 5.85 -24.97
C LEU A 291 0.55 5.83 -23.43
N SER A 292 -0.02 6.89 -22.83
CA SER A 292 -0.24 6.93 -21.38
C SER A 292 -1.30 5.90 -20.96
N PHE A 293 -1.36 5.58 -19.66
CA PHE A 293 -2.41 4.72 -19.13
C PHE A 293 -3.82 5.29 -19.40
N ALA A 294 -3.99 6.62 -19.29
CA ALA A 294 -5.25 7.28 -19.61
C ALA A 294 -5.62 7.09 -21.09
N ASP A 295 -4.67 7.24 -22.00
CA ASP A 295 -4.90 7.00 -23.43
C ASP A 295 -5.22 5.53 -23.71
N ALA A 296 -4.63 4.59 -22.96
CA ALA A 296 -4.96 3.17 -23.08
C ALA A 296 -6.39 2.85 -22.62
N PHE A 297 -6.93 3.60 -21.66
CA PHE A 297 -8.33 3.52 -21.24
C PHE A 297 -9.27 4.43 -22.04
N ASP A 298 -8.76 5.37 -22.84
CA ASP A 298 -9.61 6.09 -23.79
C ASP A 298 -10.16 5.08 -24.80
N ARG A 299 -11.48 5.00 -24.89
CA ARG A 299 -12.20 4.05 -25.78
C ARG A 299 -11.75 4.11 -27.24
N ARG A 300 -11.16 5.24 -27.70
CA ARG A 300 -10.61 5.40 -29.02
C ARG A 300 -9.32 4.61 -29.25
N HIS A 301 -8.61 4.30 -28.17
CA HIS A 301 -7.33 3.59 -28.19
C HIS A 301 -7.40 2.21 -27.53
N TYR A 302 -8.56 1.85 -26.99
CA TYR A 302 -8.78 0.54 -26.42
C TYR A 302 -8.99 -0.48 -27.54
N LEU A 303 -8.00 -1.31 -27.73
CA LEU A 303 -7.94 -2.22 -28.85
C LEU A 303 -8.17 -3.64 -28.36
N PRO A 304 -9.24 -4.30 -28.84
CA PRO A 304 -9.48 -5.68 -28.51
C PRO A 304 -8.33 -6.56 -29.03
N GLY A 305 -7.78 -7.39 -28.14
CA GLY A 305 -6.80 -8.40 -28.50
C GLY A 305 -7.46 -9.55 -29.28
N THR A 306 -6.67 -10.25 -30.07
CA THR A 306 -7.03 -11.57 -30.54
C THR A 306 -6.79 -12.59 -29.44
N ILE A 307 -7.39 -13.76 -29.53
CA ILE A 307 -7.15 -14.88 -28.59
C ILE A 307 -5.65 -15.19 -28.51
N GLU A 308 -4.97 -15.26 -29.65
CA GLU A 308 -3.53 -15.56 -29.73
C GLU A 308 -2.68 -14.47 -29.06
N PHE A 309 -3.08 -13.20 -29.17
CA PHE A 309 -2.41 -12.10 -28.48
C PHE A 309 -2.53 -12.25 -26.97
N THR A 310 -3.72 -12.55 -26.47
CA THR A 310 -3.98 -12.75 -25.04
C THR A 310 -3.20 -13.96 -24.50
N GLU A 311 -3.11 -15.04 -25.28
CA GLU A 311 -2.31 -16.21 -24.91
C GLU A 311 -0.83 -15.88 -24.79
N ARG A 312 -0.26 -15.11 -25.74
CA ARG A 312 1.14 -14.65 -25.64
C ARG A 312 1.34 -13.74 -24.42
N TYR A 313 0.38 -12.85 -24.15
CA TYR A 313 0.41 -11.98 -22.97
C TYR A 313 0.48 -12.80 -21.67
N TYR A 314 -0.39 -13.80 -21.50
CA TYR A 314 -0.40 -14.63 -20.29
C TYR A 314 0.90 -15.40 -20.12
N ARG A 315 1.46 -15.97 -21.18
CA ARG A 315 2.78 -16.64 -21.12
C ARG A 315 3.88 -15.67 -20.70
N ALA A 316 3.96 -14.52 -21.35
CA ALA A 316 4.96 -13.51 -21.03
C ALA A 316 4.82 -13.01 -19.60
N PHE A 317 3.57 -12.80 -19.12
CA PHE A 317 3.31 -12.36 -17.74
C PHE A 317 3.76 -13.39 -16.72
N TYR A 318 3.42 -14.65 -16.91
CA TYR A 318 3.86 -15.72 -16.01
C TYR A 318 5.37 -15.92 -16.02
N ASP A 319 6.02 -15.84 -17.18
CA ASP A 319 7.47 -15.92 -17.26
C ASP A 319 8.14 -14.74 -16.53
N MET A 320 7.63 -13.51 -16.67
CA MET A 320 8.08 -12.35 -15.93
C MET A 320 7.88 -12.54 -14.42
N ALA A 321 6.71 -12.98 -13.99
CA ALA A 321 6.39 -13.15 -12.58
C ALA A 321 7.30 -14.21 -11.92
N LEU A 322 7.54 -15.33 -12.59
CA LEU A 322 8.48 -16.35 -12.12
C LEU A 322 9.92 -15.83 -12.11
N ALA A 323 10.37 -15.21 -13.19
CA ALA A 323 11.73 -14.68 -13.32
C ALA A 323 12.02 -13.59 -12.29
N SER A 324 11.04 -12.74 -12.00
CA SER A 324 11.14 -11.70 -10.97
C SER A 324 10.94 -12.21 -9.54
N GLY A 325 10.69 -13.51 -9.33
CA GLY A 325 10.53 -14.12 -8.01
C GLY A 325 9.26 -13.68 -7.28
N CYS A 326 8.16 -13.48 -7.99
CA CYS A 326 6.87 -13.20 -7.39
C CYS A 326 6.28 -14.46 -6.74
N ALA A 327 5.57 -14.29 -5.63
CA ALA A 327 5.00 -15.38 -4.85
C ALA A 327 3.73 -15.97 -5.50
N GLY A 328 3.08 -15.23 -6.39
CA GLY A 328 1.87 -15.67 -7.05
C GLY A 328 1.24 -14.59 -7.91
N THR A 329 0.17 -14.98 -8.59
CA THR A 329 -0.62 -14.11 -9.47
C THR A 329 -2.09 -14.46 -9.36
N VAL A 330 -2.97 -13.47 -9.47
CA VAL A 330 -4.42 -13.65 -9.62
C VAL A 330 -4.83 -13.03 -10.95
N CYS A 331 -5.46 -13.81 -11.82
CA CYS A 331 -5.90 -13.30 -13.10
C CYS A 331 -7.30 -12.65 -12.99
N TRP A 332 -7.50 -11.59 -13.70
CA TRP A 332 -8.79 -11.03 -14.00
C TRP A 332 -9.26 -11.54 -15.36
N TRP A 333 -10.32 -12.28 -15.51
CA TRP A 333 -11.09 -12.86 -14.46
C TRP A 333 -11.62 -14.25 -14.92
N TYR A 334 -12.38 -14.99 -14.10
CA TYR A 334 -12.73 -16.37 -14.39
C TYR A 334 -13.78 -16.53 -15.50
N PRO A 335 -15.03 -15.95 -15.38
CA PRO A 335 -16.09 -16.27 -16.34
C PRO A 335 -15.89 -15.60 -17.69
N GLY A 336 -16.18 -16.36 -18.74
CA GLY A 336 -16.19 -15.84 -20.12
C GLY A 336 -17.51 -15.19 -20.47
N GLY A 337 -17.45 -14.27 -21.43
CA GLY A 337 -18.56 -13.54 -21.98
C GLY A 337 -18.30 -12.03 -22.03
N PHE A 338 -18.98 -11.38 -22.95
CA PHE A 338 -18.85 -9.94 -23.14
C PHE A 338 -19.57 -9.19 -22.01
N ARG A 339 -18.82 -8.27 -21.38
CA ARG A 339 -19.29 -7.43 -20.28
C ARG A 339 -19.60 -6.02 -20.80
N VAL A 340 -20.88 -5.67 -20.84
CA VAL A 340 -21.33 -4.40 -21.42
C VAL A 340 -20.74 -3.19 -20.69
N GLY A 341 -20.75 -3.21 -19.35
CA GLY A 341 -20.24 -2.12 -18.52
C GLY A 341 -18.76 -1.81 -18.72
N GLU A 342 -17.93 -2.84 -18.96
CA GLU A 342 -16.49 -2.67 -19.24
C GLU A 342 -16.15 -2.71 -20.74
N ASN A 343 -17.13 -3.02 -21.57
CA ASN A 343 -16.91 -3.23 -23.00
C ASN A 343 -15.78 -4.25 -23.29
N SER A 344 -15.78 -5.38 -22.57
CA SER A 344 -14.65 -6.30 -22.50
C SER A 344 -15.09 -7.76 -22.34
N ASP A 345 -14.16 -8.69 -22.62
CA ASP A 345 -14.22 -10.10 -22.21
C ASP A 345 -12.82 -10.52 -21.75
N PHE A 346 -12.58 -10.52 -20.45
CA PHE A 346 -11.33 -10.97 -19.82
C PHE A 346 -11.39 -12.45 -19.43
N GLY A 347 -12.49 -13.15 -19.69
CA GLY A 347 -12.71 -14.51 -19.22
C GLY A 347 -11.63 -15.50 -19.63
N ILE A 348 -11.18 -16.32 -18.70
CA ILE A 348 -10.24 -17.41 -18.99
C ILE A 348 -10.90 -18.66 -19.58
N ILE A 349 -12.25 -18.78 -19.42
CA ILE A 349 -13.05 -19.84 -20.02
C ILE A 349 -14.03 -19.25 -21.04
N ASN A 350 -14.59 -20.10 -21.90
CA ASN A 350 -15.71 -19.71 -22.76
C ASN A 350 -17.02 -19.57 -21.97
N PRO A 351 -18.01 -18.83 -22.49
CA PRO A 351 -19.31 -18.70 -21.83
C PRO A 351 -20.02 -20.03 -21.53
N ASP A 352 -19.77 -21.07 -22.32
CA ASP A 352 -20.27 -22.43 -22.09
C ASP A 352 -19.47 -23.22 -21.04
N GLY A 353 -18.40 -22.61 -20.51
CA GLY A 353 -17.50 -23.18 -19.52
C GLY A 353 -16.43 -24.11 -20.07
N THR A 354 -16.27 -24.21 -21.38
CA THR A 354 -15.14 -24.91 -21.99
C THR A 354 -13.84 -24.11 -21.85
N TRP A 355 -12.71 -24.80 -21.85
CA TRP A 355 -11.40 -24.16 -21.67
C TRP A 355 -11.00 -23.36 -22.92
N ARG A 356 -10.63 -22.12 -22.70
CA ARG A 356 -9.85 -21.30 -23.65
C ARG A 356 -8.37 -21.72 -23.65
N GLY A 357 -7.61 -21.22 -24.61
CA GLY A 357 -6.16 -21.37 -24.60
C GLY A 357 -5.52 -20.81 -23.33
N LEU A 358 -6.06 -19.72 -22.80
CA LEU A 358 -5.67 -19.13 -21.50
C LEU A 358 -5.72 -20.14 -20.36
N THR A 359 -6.79 -20.91 -20.24
CA THR A 359 -6.94 -21.92 -19.18
C THR A 359 -5.87 -23.00 -19.29
N ARG A 360 -5.52 -23.41 -20.52
CA ARG A 360 -4.45 -24.40 -20.75
C ARG A 360 -3.08 -23.85 -20.36
N ILE A 361 -2.83 -22.57 -20.64
CA ILE A 361 -1.59 -21.87 -20.23
C ILE A 361 -1.51 -21.82 -18.70
N ILE A 362 -2.61 -21.47 -18.02
CA ILE A 362 -2.68 -21.46 -16.57
C ILE A 362 -2.33 -22.84 -16.01
N ALA A 363 -2.95 -23.90 -16.52
CA ALA A 363 -2.68 -25.27 -16.10
C ALA A 363 -1.22 -25.71 -16.35
N GLU A 364 -0.58 -25.22 -17.40
CA GLU A 364 0.84 -25.44 -17.69
C GLU A 364 1.75 -24.74 -16.65
N TYR A 365 1.41 -23.51 -16.25
CA TYR A 365 2.23 -22.70 -15.35
C TYR A 365 1.98 -22.97 -13.86
N ALA A 366 0.80 -23.41 -13.46
CA ALA A 366 0.46 -23.65 -12.06
C ALA A 366 1.47 -24.58 -11.34
N PRO A 367 1.93 -25.70 -11.90
CA PRO A 367 2.96 -26.53 -11.26
C PRO A 367 4.33 -25.83 -11.19
N ARG A 368 4.63 -24.88 -12.06
CA ARG A 368 5.90 -24.11 -12.01
C ARG A 368 5.88 -23.15 -10.83
N PHE A 369 4.76 -22.44 -10.60
CA PHE A 369 4.57 -21.61 -9.40
C PHE A 369 4.60 -22.44 -8.11
N ALA A 370 3.95 -23.59 -8.09
CA ALA A 370 3.92 -24.47 -6.91
C ALA A 370 5.32 -24.99 -6.50
N ARG A 371 6.26 -25.07 -7.45
CA ARG A 371 7.63 -25.50 -7.21
C ARG A 371 8.63 -24.36 -7.17
N ALA A 372 8.18 -23.13 -7.43
CA ALA A 372 9.06 -21.97 -7.40
C ALA A 372 9.63 -21.78 -5.98
N GLU A 373 10.93 -21.66 -5.90
CA GLU A 373 11.59 -21.20 -4.69
C GLU A 373 11.23 -19.74 -4.45
N GLY A 374 11.28 -19.29 -3.19
CA GLY A 374 11.04 -17.90 -2.83
C GLY A 374 11.95 -16.93 -3.60
N PRO A 375 11.75 -15.62 -3.49
CA PRO A 375 12.47 -14.65 -4.28
C PRO A 375 13.98 -14.76 -4.07
N ARG A 376 14.73 -14.80 -5.17
CA ARG A 376 16.19 -14.68 -5.16
C ARG A 376 16.58 -13.39 -4.44
N LYS A 377 17.63 -13.44 -3.63
CA LYS A 377 18.22 -12.19 -3.11
C LYS A 377 18.87 -11.43 -4.25
N PRO A 378 18.73 -10.10 -4.31
CA PRO A 378 19.46 -9.30 -5.26
C PRO A 378 20.97 -9.55 -5.18
N ASP A 379 21.60 -9.71 -6.33
CA ASP A 379 23.05 -9.87 -6.48
C ASP A 379 23.69 -8.70 -7.25
N ALA A 380 22.86 -7.71 -7.62
CA ALA A 380 23.27 -6.43 -8.15
C ALA A 380 22.29 -5.35 -7.66
N TRP A 381 22.80 -4.11 -7.46
CA TRP A 381 22.02 -3.04 -6.86
C TRP A 381 22.08 -1.78 -7.69
N LEU A 382 20.92 -1.16 -7.87
CA LEU A 382 20.76 0.18 -8.43
C LEU A 382 20.38 1.14 -7.30
N THR A 383 21.16 2.19 -7.15
CA THR A 383 20.83 3.26 -6.19
C THR A 383 19.83 4.22 -6.84
N VAL A 384 18.71 4.43 -6.17
CA VAL A 384 17.60 5.28 -6.61
C VAL A 384 17.32 6.36 -5.58
N ASP A 385 16.77 7.48 -6.05
CA ASP A 385 16.40 8.61 -5.21
C ASP A 385 14.98 9.07 -5.55
N ARG A 386 14.00 8.63 -4.74
CA ARG A 386 12.58 8.97 -4.94
C ARG A 386 12.31 10.47 -4.97
N ASP A 387 13.08 11.26 -4.22
CA ASP A 387 12.84 12.70 -4.11
C ASP A 387 13.14 13.45 -5.41
N ARG A 388 13.94 12.84 -6.30
CA ARG A 388 14.26 13.41 -7.62
C ARG A 388 13.22 13.12 -8.70
N HIS A 389 12.16 12.38 -8.36
CA HIS A 389 11.16 11.94 -9.31
C HIS A 389 9.75 12.42 -8.92
N PRO A 390 9.37 13.66 -9.27
CA PRO A 390 8.01 14.17 -9.06
C PRO A 390 6.93 13.27 -9.68
N ASP A 391 7.27 12.58 -10.76
CA ASP A 391 6.45 11.60 -11.48
C ASP A 391 6.53 10.17 -10.92
N GLY A 392 7.15 9.98 -9.74
CA GLY A 392 7.14 8.73 -8.99
C GLY A 392 7.87 7.57 -9.66
N ILE A 393 7.26 6.37 -9.61
CA ILE A 393 7.86 5.13 -10.15
C ILE A 393 8.16 5.23 -11.67
N TYR A 394 7.36 5.98 -12.42
CA TYR A 394 7.55 6.20 -13.85
C TYR A 394 8.89 6.91 -14.13
N GLY A 395 9.15 8.04 -13.48
CA GLY A 395 10.41 8.77 -13.62
C GLY A 395 11.60 7.97 -13.13
N MET A 396 11.44 7.29 -12.02
CA MET A 396 12.47 6.41 -11.48
C MET A 396 12.82 5.30 -12.47
N TYR A 397 11.83 4.60 -13.03
CA TYR A 397 12.05 3.57 -14.04
C TYR A 397 12.77 4.13 -15.27
N ASN A 398 12.30 5.25 -15.81
CA ASN A 398 12.92 5.87 -16.98
C ASN A 398 14.38 6.26 -16.78
N THR A 399 14.78 6.58 -15.55
CA THR A 399 16.16 6.92 -15.21
C THR A 399 17.06 5.70 -15.16
N VAL A 400 16.59 4.57 -14.64
CA VAL A 400 17.46 3.40 -14.39
C VAL A 400 17.19 2.19 -15.31
N LYS A 401 16.20 2.26 -16.19
CA LYS A 401 15.76 1.10 -17.00
C LYS A 401 16.86 0.45 -17.83
N ASP A 402 17.74 1.24 -18.45
CA ASP A 402 18.77 0.69 -19.33
C ASP A 402 19.80 -0.12 -18.52
N GLU A 403 20.22 0.39 -17.37
CA GLU A 403 21.11 -0.32 -16.46
C GLU A 403 20.41 -1.53 -15.83
N PHE A 404 19.15 -1.37 -15.41
CA PHE A 404 18.35 -2.48 -14.87
C PHE A 404 18.27 -3.66 -15.86
N TRP A 405 17.93 -3.37 -17.10
CA TRP A 405 17.82 -4.42 -18.13
C TRP A 405 19.14 -4.99 -18.58
N LYS A 406 20.21 -4.19 -18.54
CA LYS A 406 21.57 -4.70 -18.75
C LYS A 406 21.95 -5.72 -17.68
N LEU A 407 21.69 -5.42 -16.40
CA LEU A 407 21.94 -6.37 -15.32
C LEU A 407 21.14 -7.67 -15.50
N VAL A 408 19.87 -7.58 -15.87
CA VAL A 408 19.05 -8.78 -16.18
C VAL A 408 19.63 -9.58 -17.34
N ALA A 409 20.06 -8.93 -18.41
CA ALA A 409 20.69 -9.58 -19.56
C ALA A 409 22.01 -10.27 -19.20
N ASP A 410 22.75 -9.70 -18.24
CA ASP A 410 23.99 -10.28 -17.69
C ASP A 410 23.72 -11.42 -16.68
N GLY A 411 22.45 -11.86 -16.54
CA GLY A 411 22.03 -12.95 -15.63
C GLY A 411 21.97 -12.55 -14.17
N LYS A 412 22.04 -11.27 -13.85
CA LYS A 412 21.91 -10.74 -12.50
C LYS A 412 20.45 -10.63 -12.07
N PHE A 413 20.24 -10.57 -10.76
CA PHE A 413 18.94 -10.29 -10.16
C PHE A 413 18.98 -8.90 -9.50
N PRO A 414 18.58 -7.83 -10.23
CA PRO A 414 18.74 -6.47 -9.74
C PRO A 414 17.76 -6.16 -8.61
N GLY A 415 18.28 -5.47 -7.59
CA GLY A 415 17.52 -4.83 -6.54
C GLY A 415 17.67 -3.31 -6.57
N LEU A 416 16.74 -2.62 -5.93
CA LEU A 416 16.80 -1.16 -5.73
C LEU A 416 17.18 -0.86 -4.28
N ARG A 417 17.96 0.19 -4.10
CA ARG A 417 18.35 0.69 -2.77
C ARG A 417 18.45 2.22 -2.80
N ASP A 418 18.38 2.85 -1.63
CA ASP A 418 18.76 4.26 -1.48
C ASP A 418 20.12 4.41 -0.78
N GLU A 419 20.57 5.65 -0.60
CA GLU A 419 21.84 5.94 0.06
C GLU A 419 21.88 5.51 1.53
N ALA A 420 20.69 5.37 2.16
CA ALA A 420 20.59 5.01 3.56
C ALA A 420 20.56 3.49 3.79
N ASP A 421 20.39 2.67 2.74
CA ASP A 421 20.31 1.23 2.89
C ASP A 421 21.59 0.65 3.50
N GLY A 422 21.42 -0.11 4.58
CA GLY A 422 22.53 -0.67 5.35
C GLY A 422 23.12 0.27 6.40
N THR A 423 22.59 1.50 6.54
CA THR A 423 22.97 2.42 7.61
C THR A 423 22.05 2.30 8.83
N ASP A 424 22.43 2.95 9.92
CA ASP A 424 21.67 3.02 11.16
C ASP A 424 21.53 4.47 11.65
N SER A 425 20.80 4.68 12.72
CA SER A 425 20.53 6.01 13.28
C SER A 425 21.79 6.77 13.73
N ALA A 426 22.90 6.07 13.98
CA ALA A 426 24.19 6.70 14.32
C ALA A 426 24.94 7.20 13.08
N THR A 427 24.80 6.49 11.94
CA THR A 427 25.55 6.73 10.70
C THR A 427 24.70 7.24 9.55
N CYS A 428 23.38 7.33 9.74
CA CYS A 428 22.43 7.80 8.75
C CYS A 428 22.85 9.16 8.14
N PRO A 429 22.80 9.28 6.82
CA PRO A 429 22.96 10.58 6.15
C PRO A 429 21.79 11.50 6.54
N LEU A 430 22.06 12.49 7.37
CA LEU A 430 21.06 13.47 7.80
C LEU A 430 20.94 14.57 6.75
N THR A 431 20.02 14.40 5.83
CA THR A 431 19.68 15.42 4.83
C THR A 431 18.19 15.71 4.86
N ALA A 432 17.81 16.97 4.73
CA ALA A 432 16.42 17.36 4.51
C ALA A 432 15.98 17.03 3.07
N VAL A 433 14.69 17.17 2.76
CA VAL A 433 14.18 17.04 1.39
C VAL A 433 14.72 18.13 0.48
N GLY A 434 14.87 19.36 1.01
CA GLY A 434 15.40 20.52 0.29
C GLY A 434 16.93 20.56 0.25
N ASN A 435 17.46 21.78 0.12
CA ASN A 435 18.89 22.02 -0.05
C ASN A 435 19.61 22.40 1.27
N VAL A 436 18.89 22.49 2.36
CA VAL A 436 19.41 22.89 3.67
C VAL A 436 19.79 21.66 4.48
N PRO A 437 20.94 21.60 5.12
CA PRO A 437 21.30 20.51 6.01
C PRO A 437 20.29 20.34 7.15
N CYS A 438 20.08 19.11 7.63
CA CYS A 438 19.19 18.84 8.76
C CYS A 438 19.60 19.61 10.01
N THR A 439 18.64 20.30 10.59
CA THR A 439 18.72 21.00 11.87
C THR A 439 17.50 20.65 12.71
N GLY A 440 17.35 21.24 13.89
CA GLY A 440 16.17 21.05 14.72
C GLY A 440 14.83 21.46 14.06
N SER A 441 14.87 22.31 13.01
CA SER A 441 13.70 22.73 12.23
C SER A 441 13.56 22.00 10.88
N ASN A 442 14.59 21.26 10.44
CA ASN A 442 14.62 20.55 9.17
C ASN A 442 14.70 19.06 9.45
N PRO A 443 13.62 18.28 9.28
CA PRO A 443 13.62 16.87 9.59
C PRO A 443 14.56 16.09 8.66
N PRO A 444 15.18 15.03 9.17
CA PRO A 444 16.05 14.18 8.38
C PRO A 444 15.27 13.44 7.28
N ARG A 445 15.98 13.10 6.20
CA ARG A 445 15.42 12.43 5.05
C ARG A 445 15.12 10.95 5.30
N TYR A 446 15.98 10.27 6.04
CA TYR A 446 15.93 8.80 6.20
C TYR A 446 15.51 8.33 7.59
N LEU A 447 15.67 9.18 8.60
CA LEU A 447 15.10 8.94 9.92
C LEU A 447 13.64 9.38 9.92
N ASN A 448 12.72 8.44 9.99
CA ASN A 448 11.30 8.70 10.07
C ASN A 448 10.63 7.68 11.00
N GLY A 449 9.54 8.08 11.64
CA GLY A 449 8.78 7.23 12.53
C GLY A 449 7.40 7.78 12.81
N GLU A 450 6.51 6.90 13.18
CA GLU A 450 5.14 7.21 13.57
C GLU A 450 4.81 6.55 14.91
N PHE A 451 3.80 7.05 15.59
CA PHE A 451 3.28 6.41 16.78
C PHE A 451 2.06 5.55 16.44
N GLU A 452 2.19 4.23 16.62
CA GLU A 452 1.04 3.34 16.54
C GLU A 452 -0.01 3.72 17.59
N TYR A 453 0.45 4.09 18.77
CA TYR A 453 -0.34 4.78 19.78
C TYR A 453 0.54 5.54 20.76
N VAL A 454 -0.05 6.57 21.33
CA VAL A 454 0.41 7.25 22.54
C VAL A 454 -0.76 7.22 23.52
N GLN A 455 -0.55 6.71 24.71
CA GLN A 455 -1.58 6.61 25.75
C GLN A 455 -1.10 7.23 27.05
N VAL A 456 -2.02 7.88 27.73
CA VAL A 456 -1.81 8.48 29.05
C VAL A 456 -2.73 7.81 30.06
N LEU A 457 -2.23 7.57 31.26
CA LEU A 457 -3.06 7.12 32.36
C LEU A 457 -3.83 8.34 32.91
N ASP A 458 -5.15 8.35 32.73
CA ASP A 458 -6.02 9.45 33.14
C ASP A 458 -6.26 9.48 34.67
N SER A 459 -6.97 10.50 35.13
CA SER A 459 -7.34 10.66 36.55
C SER A 459 -8.20 9.52 37.09
N ALA A 460 -8.92 8.80 36.24
CA ALA A 460 -9.72 7.62 36.60
C ALA A 460 -8.90 6.31 36.57
N GLY A 461 -7.60 6.36 36.31
CA GLY A 461 -6.73 5.18 36.22
C GLY A 461 -6.88 4.36 34.94
N LYS A 462 -7.44 4.94 33.89
CA LYS A 462 -7.61 4.29 32.58
C LYS A 462 -6.59 4.80 31.57
N TRP A 463 -6.06 3.92 30.72
CA TRP A 463 -5.24 4.29 29.59
C TRP A 463 -6.10 4.89 28.47
N VAL A 464 -5.86 6.16 28.14
CA VAL A 464 -6.58 6.93 27.12
C VAL A 464 -5.65 7.27 25.98
N ASP A 465 -6.10 7.02 24.74
CA ASP A 465 -5.34 7.35 23.54
C ASP A 465 -5.26 8.87 23.34
N VAL A 466 -4.07 9.35 23.03
CA VAL A 466 -3.84 10.73 22.55
C VAL A 466 -4.15 10.76 21.05
N PRO A 467 -5.13 11.55 20.61
CA PRO A 467 -5.44 11.69 19.17
C PRO A 467 -4.23 12.20 18.36
N TYR A 468 -4.25 11.95 17.07
CA TYR A 468 -3.17 12.41 16.18
C TYR A 468 -3.05 13.94 16.17
N GLU A 469 -4.18 14.62 16.16
CA GLU A 469 -4.27 16.08 16.16
C GLU A 469 -3.88 16.69 17.52
N GLY A 470 -3.62 15.84 18.50
CA GLY A 470 -3.41 16.24 19.89
C GLY A 470 -4.71 16.28 20.67
N GLY A 471 -4.60 16.60 21.95
CA GLY A 471 -5.78 16.69 22.82
C GLY A 471 -5.44 17.01 24.28
N ALA A 472 -6.47 17.25 25.06
CA ALA A 472 -6.36 17.43 26.51
C ALA A 472 -6.77 16.12 27.21
N ILE A 473 -5.97 15.70 28.19
CA ILE A 473 -6.26 14.53 29.03
C ILE A 473 -6.18 14.97 30.50
N ALA A 474 -7.22 14.63 31.24
CA ALA A 474 -7.28 14.82 32.66
C ALA A 474 -6.35 13.86 33.39
N VAL A 475 -5.52 14.36 34.28
CA VAL A 475 -4.56 13.58 35.06
C VAL A 475 -4.71 13.87 36.56
N GLU A 476 -4.39 12.90 37.42
CA GLU A 476 -4.53 13.04 38.86
C GLU A 476 -3.53 14.08 39.41
N THR A 477 -4.04 15.11 40.06
CA THR A 477 -3.24 16.19 40.67
C THR A 477 -2.23 15.64 41.68
N GLY A 478 -1.00 16.09 41.57
CA GLY A 478 0.06 15.74 42.52
C GLY A 478 0.61 14.32 42.40
N ARG A 479 0.16 13.54 41.39
CA ARG A 479 0.73 12.24 41.06
C ARG A 479 1.55 12.29 39.79
N PRO A 480 2.60 11.44 39.69
CA PRO A 480 3.36 11.31 38.46
C PRO A 480 2.48 10.85 37.30
N VAL A 481 2.62 11.52 36.13
CA VAL A 481 1.87 11.18 34.93
C VAL A 481 2.57 10.03 34.19
N ARG A 482 1.84 8.96 33.95
CA ARG A 482 2.35 7.81 33.20
C ARG A 482 1.92 7.89 31.74
N ILE A 483 2.88 7.71 30.84
CA ILE A 483 2.67 7.69 29.38
C ILE A 483 3.26 6.40 28.85
N ARG A 484 2.55 5.73 27.95
CA ARG A 484 3.09 4.59 27.18
C ARG A 484 2.98 4.85 25.69
N VAL A 485 4.04 4.47 24.97
CA VAL A 485 4.18 4.74 23.54
C VAL A 485 4.60 3.46 22.83
N ARG A 486 4.00 3.23 21.69
CA ARG A 486 4.48 2.24 20.72
C ARG A 486 4.77 2.95 19.40
N ALA A 487 6.04 2.91 19.00
CA ALA A 487 6.52 3.58 17.80
C ALA A 487 6.81 2.59 16.67
N GLY A 488 6.64 3.02 15.44
CA GLY A 488 6.99 2.27 14.25
C GLY A 488 8.02 3.00 13.40
N ASN A 489 8.98 2.26 12.90
CA ASN A 489 10.02 2.75 12.01
C ASN A 489 9.51 2.72 10.56
N ASN A 490 9.01 3.83 10.06
CA ASN A 490 8.65 4.00 8.65
C ASN A 490 9.75 4.74 7.85
N GLY A 491 10.95 4.86 8.44
CA GLY A 491 12.16 5.34 7.78
C GLY A 491 12.91 4.26 7.02
N ARG A 492 14.09 4.61 6.54
CA ARG A 492 14.97 3.77 5.72
C ARG A 492 16.18 3.22 6.47
N VAL A 493 16.40 3.64 7.70
CA VAL A 493 17.54 3.25 8.53
C VAL A 493 17.09 2.49 9.77
N ARG A 494 17.95 1.60 10.26
CA ARG A 494 17.73 0.89 11.51
C ARG A 494 17.85 1.84 12.69
N TRP A 495 16.92 1.83 13.60
CA TRP A 495 17.04 2.55 14.87
C TRP A 495 17.84 1.72 15.87
N LEU A 496 18.82 2.34 16.48
CA LEU A 496 19.62 1.71 17.52
C LEU A 496 19.02 2.00 18.90
N ALA A 497 18.81 0.99 19.71
CA ALA A 497 18.39 1.15 21.10
C ALA A 497 19.53 1.63 21.99
N SER A 498 20.77 1.34 21.63
CA SER A 498 21.98 1.74 22.35
C SER A 498 23.11 2.04 21.38
N SER A 499 23.69 3.22 21.48
CA SER A 499 24.85 3.66 20.70
C SER A 499 25.47 4.90 21.38
N PRO A 500 26.77 5.17 21.22
CA PRO A 500 27.37 6.42 21.67
C PRO A 500 26.73 7.66 21.06
N THR A 501 26.26 7.56 19.80
CA THR A 501 25.48 8.58 19.09
C THR A 501 24.32 7.91 18.37
N GLY A 502 23.22 8.62 18.15
CA GLY A 502 22.09 8.12 17.38
C GLY A 502 21.24 7.06 18.09
N ALA A 503 21.45 6.79 19.37
CA ALA A 503 20.54 5.94 20.14
C ALA A 503 19.13 6.57 20.14
N VAL A 504 18.11 5.78 19.75
CA VAL A 504 16.74 6.29 19.61
C VAL A 504 15.97 6.15 20.92
N SER A 505 15.30 7.23 21.29
CA SER A 505 14.43 7.31 22.45
C SER A 505 13.10 7.97 22.09
N VAL A 506 12.06 7.65 22.85
CA VAL A 506 10.87 8.50 22.91
C VAL A 506 11.21 9.70 23.80
N ALA A 507 10.98 10.90 23.30
CA ALA A 507 11.21 12.16 24.02
C ALA A 507 9.88 12.85 24.30
N VAL A 508 9.67 13.24 25.56
CA VAL A 508 8.58 14.13 25.97
C VAL A 508 9.19 15.49 26.29
N VAL A 509 8.87 16.46 25.46
CA VAL A 509 9.39 17.83 25.50
C VAL A 509 8.36 18.72 26.18
N SER A 510 8.78 19.43 27.21
CA SER A 510 7.94 20.39 27.95
C SER A 510 8.73 21.69 28.18
N PRO A 511 8.08 22.77 28.60
CA PRO A 511 8.78 24.00 29.06
C PRO A 511 9.77 23.76 30.20
N ALA A 512 9.57 22.72 31.01
CA ALA A 512 10.44 22.35 32.12
C ALA A 512 11.65 21.50 31.72
N GLY A 513 11.73 21.04 30.48
CA GLY A 513 12.80 20.21 29.98
C GLY A 513 12.31 18.99 29.18
N VAL A 514 13.19 18.04 28.95
CA VAL A 514 12.92 16.84 28.16
C VAL A 514 13.11 15.59 29.02
N VAL A 515 12.12 14.68 28.94
CA VAL A 515 12.21 13.34 29.53
C VAL A 515 12.37 12.33 28.41
N TYR A 516 13.39 11.47 28.53
CA TYR A 516 13.70 10.44 27.54
C TYR A 516 13.37 9.04 28.05
N ALA A 517 12.82 8.20 27.18
CA ALA A 517 12.68 6.79 27.41
C ALA A 517 13.32 6.01 26.24
N PRO A 518 14.43 5.30 26.49
CA PRO A 518 15.15 4.59 25.43
C PRO A 518 14.33 3.42 24.90
N LEU A 519 14.55 3.07 23.63
CA LEU A 519 14.01 1.83 23.08
C LEU A 519 14.64 0.62 23.78
N LYS A 520 13.91 -0.50 23.82
CA LYS A 520 14.36 -1.74 24.48
C LYS A 520 15.22 -2.61 23.58
N ALA A 521 15.07 -2.46 22.26
CA ALA A 521 15.80 -3.20 21.24
C ALA A 521 15.90 -2.35 19.97
N ASP A 522 16.84 -2.71 19.09
CA ASP A 522 16.96 -2.12 17.76
C ASP A 522 15.68 -2.36 16.94
N VAL A 523 15.34 -1.41 16.08
CA VAL A 523 14.14 -1.48 15.24
C VAL A 523 14.53 -1.34 13.77
N GLU A 524 14.36 -2.42 13.04
CA GLU A 524 14.61 -2.44 11.60
C GLU A 524 13.65 -1.52 10.83
N PRO A 525 14.01 -1.04 9.62
CA PRO A 525 13.08 -0.37 8.73
C PRO A 525 11.78 -1.18 8.56
N GLN A 526 10.63 -0.50 8.59
CA GLN A 526 9.30 -1.10 8.56
C GLN A 526 8.93 -1.95 9.81
N GLY A 527 9.80 -1.96 10.83
CA GLY A 527 9.57 -2.63 12.10
C GLY A 527 8.77 -1.79 13.11
N THR A 528 8.39 -2.41 14.21
CA THR A 528 7.70 -1.78 15.34
C THR A 528 8.50 -1.99 16.63
N ALA A 529 8.69 -0.91 17.40
CA ALA A 529 9.34 -0.97 18.69
C ALA A 529 8.45 -1.68 19.74
N GLU A 530 9.07 -2.27 20.74
CA GLU A 530 8.37 -2.66 21.95
C GLU A 530 7.78 -1.43 22.65
N VAL A 531 6.74 -1.67 23.47
CA VAL A 531 6.11 -0.59 24.23
C VAL A 531 7.12 0.02 25.21
N VAL A 532 7.27 1.34 25.13
CA VAL A 532 8.06 2.15 26.05
C VAL A 532 7.12 2.86 27.01
N GLU A 533 7.40 2.79 28.30
CA GLU A 533 6.70 3.56 29.32
C GLU A 533 7.63 4.62 29.90
N LEU A 534 7.07 5.79 30.16
CA LEU A 534 7.76 6.90 30.79
C LEU A 534 6.88 7.56 31.84
N GLN A 535 7.50 8.28 32.74
CA GLN A 535 6.84 8.95 33.86
C GLN A 535 7.32 10.39 33.94
N LEU A 536 6.35 11.32 33.93
CA LEU A 536 6.61 12.73 34.18
C LEU A 536 6.43 13.06 35.65
N GLN A 537 7.03 14.15 36.09
CA GLN A 537 6.79 14.70 37.41
C GLN A 537 5.30 15.05 37.61
N PRO A 538 4.82 15.08 38.84
CA PRO A 538 3.46 15.49 39.13
C PRO A 538 3.09 16.83 38.51
N VAL A 539 1.91 16.89 37.89
CA VAL A 539 1.37 18.09 37.24
C VAL A 539 0.36 18.74 38.22
N THR A 540 0.63 19.99 38.55
CA THR A 540 -0.24 20.78 39.43
C THR A 540 -0.94 21.95 38.72
N THR A 541 -0.49 22.26 37.49
CA THR A 541 -1.10 23.24 36.60
C THR A 541 -1.10 22.64 35.20
N THR A 542 -1.98 23.12 34.33
CA THR A 542 -2.02 22.65 32.94
C THR A 542 -0.63 22.68 32.30
N LEU A 543 -0.22 21.57 31.68
CA LEU A 543 1.09 21.39 31.03
C LEU A 543 0.92 20.92 29.58
N ASP A 544 1.40 21.74 28.66
CA ASP A 544 1.50 21.33 27.25
C ASP A 544 2.84 20.62 27.01
N VAL A 545 2.78 19.45 26.38
CA VAL A 545 3.96 18.64 26.02
C VAL A 545 3.90 18.18 24.59
N ASP A 546 5.05 18.06 23.96
CA ASP A 546 5.25 17.41 22.64
C ASP A 546 5.91 16.04 22.86
N ILE A 547 5.32 14.98 22.29
CA ILE A 547 5.89 13.64 22.27
C ILE A 547 6.46 13.38 20.87
N THR A 548 7.74 13.02 20.79
CA THR A 548 8.46 12.82 19.53
C THR A 548 9.52 11.74 19.68
N LEU A 549 10.19 11.38 18.58
CA LEU A 549 11.37 10.52 18.58
C LEU A 549 12.64 11.39 18.57
N ASP A 550 13.68 10.90 19.23
CA ASP A 550 14.98 11.56 19.32
C ASP A 550 16.10 10.55 19.05
N ALA A 551 17.00 10.88 18.14
CA ALA A 551 18.25 10.17 17.92
C ALA A 551 19.36 10.96 18.62
N ALA A 552 19.90 10.43 19.70
CA ALA A 552 20.82 11.11 20.61
C ALA A 552 22.00 11.73 19.87
N ASP A 553 22.30 13.00 20.16
CA ASP A 553 23.34 13.81 19.53
C ASP A 553 23.19 14.01 18.01
N ARG A 554 22.02 13.64 17.44
CA ARG A 554 21.75 13.78 16.01
C ARG A 554 20.58 14.73 15.75
N CYS A 555 19.35 14.32 16.04
CA CYS A 555 18.16 15.12 15.77
C CYS A 555 16.90 14.53 16.43
N ARG A 556 15.87 15.34 16.54
CA ARG A 556 14.49 14.88 16.71
C ARG A 556 13.90 14.60 15.34
N PHE A 557 13.05 13.56 15.25
CA PHE A 557 12.51 13.13 13.97
C PHE A 557 11.14 12.46 14.14
N GLY A 558 10.52 12.16 13.01
CA GLY A 558 9.27 11.42 12.96
C GLY A 558 8.06 12.26 13.34
N GLU A 559 7.01 11.55 13.71
CA GLU A 559 5.74 12.14 14.16
C GLU A 559 5.92 12.91 15.46
N LYS A 560 5.12 13.98 15.61
CA LYS A 560 5.02 14.72 16.85
C LYS A 560 3.55 14.74 17.31
N ARG A 561 3.29 14.26 18.54
CA ARG A 561 1.98 14.35 19.20
C ARG A 561 1.98 15.45 20.23
N ARG A 562 1.04 16.38 20.10
CA ARG A 562 0.78 17.42 21.11
C ARG A 562 -0.19 16.92 22.13
N LEU A 563 0.11 17.14 23.38
CA LEU A 563 -0.71 16.70 24.50
C LEU A 563 -0.80 17.81 25.55
N ARG A 564 -2.01 18.10 25.98
CA ARG A 564 -2.28 18.97 27.12
C ARG A 564 -2.69 18.12 28.32
N LEU A 565 -1.88 18.14 29.35
CA LEU A 565 -2.16 17.49 30.64
C LEU A 565 -2.90 18.47 31.52
N ALA A 566 -4.12 18.14 31.90
CA ALA A 566 -4.98 18.96 32.78
C ALA A 566 -5.13 18.29 34.16
N PRO A 567 -4.58 18.84 35.27
CA PRO A 567 -4.72 18.26 36.57
C PRO A 567 -6.17 18.37 37.07
N GLU A 568 -6.71 17.28 37.60
CA GLU A 568 -8.03 17.17 38.25
C GLU A 568 -7.93 16.65 39.67
#